data_4c64c645f1c996a63496e0770a4b82ac
#
_entry.id   4c64c645f1c996a63496e0770a4b82ac
#
_cell.length_a   1.000
_cell.length_b   1.000
_cell.length_c   1.000
_cell.angle_alpha   90.00
_cell.angle_beta   90.00
_cell.angle_gamma   90.00
#
_symmetry.space_group_name_H-M   'P 1'
#
loop_
_entity.id
_entity.type
_entity.pdbx_description
1 polymer ?
#
loop_
_entity_poly.entity_id
_entity_poly.type
_entity_poly.pdbx_seq_one_letter_code
_entity_poly.pdbx_strand_id
1 'polypeptide(L)'
;MHPFTSLTLWFWLSFTVVLLPFDWPLIVVSLVTFAMLLAWRQARYRYRYVIGLMLPMALGLWLIHSGWLTYWLTGEFSVATQQQKALALWFRLLAIISSAQLWLQYVSTEKLIRALFASRLPTSFSYLLAGPLLFVEQLRQQISSIKEAQLARGVPLDGNLLQRFMSLPALILPLATQALSELAIRGAALDMRGFRAVSQRTTLDAPKDNLFQAICRYAILVIIIIEGGINWWW
;
A
#
# COMPACT_ATOMS: atom_id res chain seq x y z
N MET A 1 12.80 12.53 -7.04
CA MET A 1 13.29 11.88 -5.81
C MET A 1 13.41 10.37 -6.03
N HIS A 2 14.40 9.73 -5.41
CA HIS A 2 14.54 8.29 -5.48
C HIS A 2 13.37 7.58 -4.76
N PRO A 3 12.78 6.50 -5.30
CA PRO A 3 11.62 5.84 -4.72
C PRO A 3 11.81 5.38 -3.27
N PHE A 4 13.00 4.90 -2.92
CA PHE A 4 13.30 4.49 -1.55
C PHE A 4 13.36 5.66 -0.56
N THR A 5 13.82 6.84 -0.98
CA THR A 5 13.83 8.04 -0.12
C THR A 5 12.41 8.54 0.16
N SER A 6 11.51 8.49 -0.85
CA SER A 6 10.12 8.85 -0.64
C SER A 6 9.39 7.83 0.25
N LEU A 7 9.73 6.54 0.16
CA LEU A 7 9.19 5.49 0.99
C LEU A 7 9.64 5.64 2.46
N THR A 8 10.93 5.92 2.69
CA THR A 8 11.44 6.17 4.07
C THR A 8 10.83 7.42 4.68
N LEU A 9 10.60 8.45 3.89
CA LEU A 9 9.97 9.70 4.34
C LEU A 9 8.49 9.47 4.71
N TRP A 10 7.75 8.73 3.89
CA TRP A 10 6.38 8.35 4.21
C TRP A 10 6.31 7.45 5.46
N PHE A 11 7.23 6.50 5.59
CA PHE A 11 7.28 5.60 6.74
C PHE A 11 7.58 6.37 8.03
N TRP A 12 8.54 7.32 8.00
CA TRP A 12 8.85 8.19 9.13
C TRP A 12 7.63 9.03 9.54
N LEU A 13 6.98 9.70 8.58
CA LEU A 13 5.79 10.48 8.87
C LEU A 13 4.69 9.62 9.50
N SER A 14 4.44 8.43 8.98
CA SER A 14 3.45 7.50 9.53
C SER A 14 3.82 7.05 10.95
N PHE A 15 5.09 6.77 11.19
CA PHE A 15 5.59 6.35 12.50
C PHE A 15 5.48 7.46 13.54
N THR A 16 5.93 8.67 13.21
CA THR A 16 5.81 9.86 14.06
C THR A 16 4.35 10.15 14.40
N VAL A 17 3.42 10.06 13.43
CA VAL A 17 1.98 10.26 13.66
C VAL A 17 1.41 9.24 14.67
N VAL A 18 1.89 8.01 14.66
CA VAL A 18 1.45 6.97 15.63
C VAL A 18 1.93 7.32 17.05
N LEU A 19 3.13 7.86 17.18
CA LEU A 19 3.73 8.20 18.48
C LEU A 19 3.22 9.53 19.06
N LEU A 20 2.74 10.46 18.23
CA LEU A 20 2.25 11.76 18.68
C LEU A 20 1.08 11.62 19.67
N PRO A 21 1.11 12.32 20.82
CA PRO A 21 -0.04 12.41 21.72
C PRO A 21 -1.23 13.08 21.02
N PHE A 22 -2.42 12.94 21.61
CA PHE A 22 -3.62 13.61 21.09
C PHE A 22 -3.59 15.10 21.49
N ASP A 23 -2.86 15.87 20.70
CA ASP A 23 -2.73 17.31 20.84
C ASP A 23 -2.95 17.99 19.48
N TRP A 24 -2.92 19.33 19.50
CA TRP A 24 -3.05 20.13 18.30
C TRP A 24 -2.08 19.76 17.15
N PRO A 25 -0.82 19.30 17.38
CA PRO A 25 0.07 18.91 16.30
C PRO A 25 -0.48 17.73 15.47
N LEU A 26 -1.10 16.74 16.11
CA LEU A 26 -1.71 15.60 15.42
C LEU A 26 -2.84 16.05 14.50
N ILE A 27 -3.70 16.95 14.99
CA ILE A 27 -4.82 17.50 14.21
C ILE A 27 -4.29 18.28 13.01
N VAL A 28 -3.29 19.13 13.22
CA VAL A 28 -2.68 19.93 12.14
C VAL A 28 -2.05 19.03 11.09
N VAL A 29 -1.26 18.06 11.46
CA VAL A 29 -0.62 17.12 10.51
C VAL A 29 -1.65 16.35 9.71
N SER A 30 -2.72 15.87 10.34
CA SER A 30 -3.78 15.12 9.67
C SER A 30 -4.56 15.99 8.67
N LEU A 31 -4.88 17.23 9.05
CA LEU A 31 -5.58 18.18 8.17
C LEU A 31 -4.68 18.65 7.02
N VAL A 32 -3.40 18.91 7.29
CA VAL A 32 -2.43 19.31 6.27
C VAL A 32 -2.22 18.20 5.24
N THR A 33 -2.04 16.96 5.65
CA THR A 33 -1.90 15.83 4.73
C THR A 33 -3.15 15.61 3.89
N PHE A 34 -4.33 15.76 4.47
CA PHE A 34 -5.59 15.68 3.75
C PHE A 34 -5.81 16.87 2.80
N ALA A 35 -5.51 18.09 3.24
CA ALA A 35 -5.57 19.30 2.40
C ALA A 35 -4.59 19.21 1.22
N MET A 36 -3.37 18.70 1.44
CA MET A 36 -2.39 18.47 0.39
C MET A 36 -2.88 17.46 -0.65
N LEU A 37 -3.59 16.41 -0.22
CA LEU A 37 -4.23 15.46 -1.13
C LEU A 37 -5.32 16.12 -1.98
N LEU A 38 -6.13 17.02 -1.41
CA LEU A 38 -7.15 17.78 -2.13
C LEU A 38 -6.54 18.81 -3.08
N ALA A 39 -5.45 19.47 -2.68
CA ALA A 39 -4.77 20.49 -3.48
C ALA A 39 -4.07 19.90 -4.70
N TRP A 40 -3.58 18.67 -4.62
CA TRP A 40 -2.88 18.02 -5.72
C TRP A 40 -3.86 17.52 -6.77
N ARG A 41 -3.91 18.20 -7.91
CA ARG A 41 -4.89 17.96 -8.98
C ARG A 41 -4.95 16.49 -9.45
N GLN A 42 -3.82 15.79 -9.51
CA GLN A 42 -3.73 14.39 -9.92
C GLN A 42 -4.16 13.41 -8.81
N ALA A 43 -3.97 13.78 -7.55
CA ALA A 43 -4.31 12.96 -6.39
C ALA A 43 -5.76 13.22 -5.91
N ARG A 44 -6.36 14.33 -6.31
CA ARG A 44 -7.68 14.78 -5.85
C ARG A 44 -8.77 13.72 -5.99
N TYR A 45 -8.76 12.95 -7.08
CA TYR A 45 -9.72 11.87 -7.31
C TYR A 45 -9.69 10.81 -6.18
N ARG A 46 -8.54 10.65 -5.49
CA ARG A 46 -8.36 9.66 -4.42
C ARG A 46 -8.99 10.06 -3.08
N TYR A 47 -9.43 11.33 -2.91
CA TYR A 47 -10.16 11.74 -1.71
C TYR A 47 -11.41 10.89 -1.44
N ARG A 48 -12.05 10.40 -2.51
CA ARG A 48 -13.24 9.53 -2.41
C ARG A 48 -12.94 8.23 -1.68
N TYR A 49 -11.75 7.65 -1.90
CA TYR A 49 -11.31 6.44 -1.19
C TYR A 49 -11.01 6.75 0.28
N VAL A 50 -10.38 7.90 0.57
CA VAL A 50 -10.11 8.33 1.94
C VAL A 50 -11.41 8.55 2.69
N ILE A 51 -12.36 9.31 2.14
CA ILE A 51 -13.67 9.55 2.77
C ILE A 51 -14.45 8.25 2.91
N GLY A 52 -14.51 7.42 1.86
CA GLY A 52 -15.23 6.15 1.87
C GLY A 52 -14.73 5.18 2.94
N LEU A 53 -13.44 5.26 3.31
CA LEU A 53 -12.85 4.43 4.35
C LEU A 53 -12.93 5.10 5.73
N MET A 54 -12.79 6.42 5.81
CA MET A 54 -12.85 7.17 7.06
C MET A 54 -14.26 7.24 7.65
N LEU A 55 -15.29 7.26 6.81
CA LEU A 55 -16.68 7.39 7.26
C LEU A 55 -17.16 6.16 8.06
N PRO A 56 -17.07 4.92 7.55
CA PRO A 56 -17.44 3.74 8.34
C PRO A 56 -16.52 3.55 9.55
N MET A 57 -15.25 3.96 9.45
CA MET A 57 -14.31 3.87 10.56
C MET A 57 -14.64 4.87 11.67
N ALA A 58 -15.09 6.09 11.34
CA ALA A 58 -15.59 7.06 12.31
C ALA A 58 -16.79 6.50 13.05
N LEU A 59 -17.74 5.90 12.33
CA LEU A 59 -18.92 5.25 12.93
C LEU A 59 -18.50 4.10 13.87
N GLY A 60 -17.59 3.23 13.43
CA GLY A 60 -17.10 2.11 14.25
C GLY A 60 -16.39 2.58 15.52
N LEU A 61 -15.49 3.57 15.40
CA LEU A 61 -14.79 4.15 16.55
C LEU A 61 -15.76 4.85 17.50
N TRP A 62 -16.72 5.59 16.97
CA TRP A 62 -17.75 6.23 17.78
C TRP A 62 -18.58 5.19 18.53
N LEU A 63 -19.00 4.13 17.87
CA LEU A 63 -19.83 3.07 18.45
C LEU A 63 -19.11 2.32 19.58
N ILE A 64 -17.82 2.03 19.40
CA ILE A 64 -16.98 1.35 20.39
C ILE A 64 -16.69 2.27 21.60
N HIS A 65 -16.38 3.55 21.34
CA HIS A 65 -15.89 4.47 22.36
C HIS A 65 -16.99 5.40 22.94
N SER A 66 -18.21 5.34 22.41
CA SER A 66 -19.34 6.13 22.93
C SER A 66 -19.87 5.61 24.28
N GLY A 67 -19.39 4.46 24.72
CA GLY A 67 -19.92 3.81 25.91
C GLY A 67 -21.32 3.19 25.72
N TRP A 68 -21.94 3.36 24.55
CA TRP A 68 -23.26 2.81 24.27
C TRP A 68 -23.25 1.28 24.27
N LEU A 69 -22.23 0.68 23.66
CA LEU A 69 -22.04 -0.76 23.65
C LEU A 69 -21.71 -1.30 25.05
N THR A 70 -20.90 -0.56 25.82
CA THR A 70 -20.55 -0.91 27.20
C THR A 70 -21.76 -0.82 28.12
N TYR A 71 -22.57 0.24 27.96
CA TYR A 71 -23.84 0.38 28.71
C TYR A 71 -24.78 -0.76 28.40
N TRP A 72 -24.89 -1.20 27.16
CA TRP A 72 -25.76 -2.31 26.76
C TRP A 72 -25.32 -3.67 27.32
N LEU A 73 -24.00 -3.84 27.52
CA LEU A 73 -23.39 -5.08 28.01
C LEU A 73 -23.21 -5.11 29.53
N THR A 74 -22.87 -3.99 30.17
CA THR A 74 -22.44 -3.93 31.58
C THR A 74 -23.26 -2.99 32.45
N GLY A 75 -24.13 -2.15 31.89
CA GLY A 75 -24.93 -1.17 32.61
C GLY A 75 -24.19 0.06 33.14
N GLU A 76 -22.90 0.19 32.92
CA GLU A 76 -22.09 1.34 33.39
C GLU A 76 -21.68 2.27 32.27
N PHE A 77 -21.83 3.59 32.48
CA PHE A 77 -21.36 4.65 31.55
C PHE A 77 -19.97 5.15 31.93
N SER A 78 -18.98 4.94 31.06
CA SER A 78 -17.65 5.53 31.17
C SER A 78 -17.29 6.31 29.90
N VAL A 79 -17.74 7.56 29.79
CA VAL A 79 -17.81 8.26 28.50
C VAL A 79 -16.62 9.20 28.19
N ALA A 80 -16.07 9.91 29.16
CA ALA A 80 -15.22 11.06 28.87
C ALA A 80 -13.82 10.72 28.31
N THR A 81 -13.15 9.71 28.86
CA THR A 81 -11.75 9.38 28.48
C THR A 81 -11.66 8.58 27.18
N GLN A 82 -12.73 7.91 26.81
CA GLN A 82 -12.75 7.05 25.63
C GLN A 82 -12.99 7.84 24.33
N GLN A 83 -13.75 8.95 24.38
CA GLN A 83 -14.01 9.77 23.21
C GLN A 83 -12.73 10.46 22.67
N GLN A 84 -11.86 10.93 23.56
CA GLN A 84 -10.56 11.50 23.16
C GLN A 84 -9.68 10.47 22.46
N LYS A 85 -9.67 9.23 22.94
CA LYS A 85 -8.94 8.12 22.30
C LYS A 85 -9.50 7.80 20.91
N ALA A 86 -10.80 7.81 20.75
CA ALA A 86 -11.46 7.59 19.46
C ALA A 86 -11.07 8.67 18.43
N LEU A 87 -11.12 9.95 18.85
CA LEU A 87 -10.70 11.07 18.00
C LEU A 87 -9.21 11.00 17.65
N ALA A 88 -8.36 10.67 18.63
CA ALA A 88 -6.93 10.49 18.39
C ALA A 88 -6.66 9.41 17.32
N LEU A 89 -7.31 8.26 17.44
CA LEU A 89 -7.19 7.17 16.48
C LEU A 89 -7.69 7.58 15.09
N TRP A 90 -8.82 8.29 15.03
CA TRP A 90 -9.39 8.75 13.78
C TRP A 90 -8.44 9.73 13.04
N PHE A 91 -7.88 10.72 13.75
CA PHE A 91 -6.92 11.66 13.17
C PHE A 91 -5.61 10.98 12.76
N ARG A 92 -5.10 10.03 13.53
CA ARG A 92 -3.92 9.21 13.15
C ARG A 92 -4.17 8.45 11.85
N LEU A 93 -5.30 7.78 11.74
CA LEU A 93 -5.67 7.04 10.54
C LEU A 93 -5.87 7.96 9.34
N LEU A 94 -6.51 9.12 9.54
CA LEU A 94 -6.67 10.13 8.50
C LEU A 94 -5.30 10.58 7.95
N ALA A 95 -4.34 10.88 8.82
CA ALA A 95 -2.99 11.27 8.42
C ALA A 95 -2.26 10.16 7.66
N ILE A 96 -2.29 8.93 8.17
CA ILE A 96 -1.60 7.79 7.55
C ILE A 96 -2.20 7.47 6.19
N ILE A 97 -3.52 7.40 6.08
CA ILE A 97 -4.20 7.04 4.84
C ILE A 97 -4.04 8.15 3.79
N SER A 98 -4.17 9.42 4.20
CA SER A 98 -3.99 10.55 3.28
C SER A 98 -2.56 10.62 2.75
N SER A 99 -1.56 10.45 3.63
CA SER A 99 -0.15 10.43 3.24
C SER A 99 0.20 9.22 2.37
N ALA A 100 -0.39 8.04 2.63
CA ALA A 100 -0.23 6.85 1.80
C ALA A 100 -0.77 7.08 0.39
N GLN A 101 -1.94 7.70 0.26
CA GLN A 101 -2.51 8.02 -1.06
C GLN A 101 -1.66 9.03 -1.83
N LEU A 102 -1.06 10.02 -1.16
CA LEU A 102 -0.11 10.96 -1.76
C LEU A 102 1.14 10.23 -2.23
N TRP A 103 1.71 9.35 -1.41
CA TRP A 103 2.89 8.57 -1.77
C TRP A 103 2.63 7.65 -2.97
N LEU A 104 1.50 6.93 -2.99
CA LEU A 104 1.09 6.07 -4.10
C LEU A 104 0.89 6.83 -5.41
N GLN A 105 0.54 8.11 -5.35
CA GLN A 105 0.42 8.95 -6.53
C GLN A 105 1.78 9.45 -7.03
N TYR A 106 2.68 9.72 -6.09
CA TYR A 106 4.01 10.23 -6.41
C TYR A 106 4.94 9.16 -7.01
N VAL A 107 4.87 7.94 -6.47
CA VAL A 107 5.74 6.83 -6.88
C VAL A 107 4.99 5.92 -7.85
N SER A 108 5.37 5.94 -9.11
CA SER A 108 4.87 4.96 -10.07
C SER A 108 5.48 3.58 -9.81
N THR A 109 4.68 2.53 -10.00
CA THR A 109 5.10 1.13 -9.85
C THR A 109 6.34 0.80 -10.66
N GLU A 110 6.46 1.35 -11.87
CA GLU A 110 7.63 1.19 -12.73
C GLU A 110 8.92 1.74 -12.10
N LYS A 111 8.85 2.94 -11.50
CA LYS A 111 10.01 3.54 -10.82
C LYS A 111 10.44 2.71 -9.62
N LEU A 112 9.48 2.16 -8.89
CA LEU A 112 9.75 1.29 -7.75
C LEU A 112 10.45 -0.01 -8.20
N ILE A 113 9.97 -0.64 -9.28
CA ILE A 113 10.56 -1.85 -9.85
C ILE A 113 12.00 -1.57 -10.32
N ARG A 114 12.22 -0.48 -11.07
CA ARG A 114 13.56 -0.09 -11.51
C ARG A 114 14.52 0.15 -10.34
N ALA A 115 14.03 0.79 -9.27
CA ALA A 115 14.83 1.01 -8.05
C ALA A 115 15.16 -0.30 -7.33
N LEU A 116 14.24 -1.26 -7.30
CA LEU A 116 14.48 -2.60 -6.73
C LEU A 116 15.56 -3.35 -7.48
N PHE A 117 15.53 -3.32 -8.82
CA PHE A 117 16.57 -3.96 -9.63
C PHE A 117 17.93 -3.26 -9.56
N ALA A 118 17.94 -1.94 -9.34
CA ALA A 118 19.16 -1.15 -9.14
C ALA A 118 19.70 -1.21 -7.71
N SER A 119 18.97 -1.80 -6.77
CA SER A 119 19.37 -1.89 -5.37
C SER A 119 20.54 -2.88 -5.21
N ARG A 120 21.28 -2.73 -4.09
CA ARG A 120 22.37 -3.65 -3.70
C ARG A 120 21.85 -4.99 -3.15
N LEU A 121 20.56 -5.24 -3.24
CA LEU A 121 19.96 -6.51 -2.82
C LEU A 121 20.40 -7.66 -3.73
N PRO A 122 20.50 -8.90 -3.21
CA PRO A 122 20.74 -10.07 -4.05
C PRO A 122 19.76 -10.12 -5.21
N THR A 123 20.23 -10.44 -6.41
CA THR A 123 19.41 -10.45 -7.64
C THR A 123 18.14 -11.27 -7.51
N SER A 124 18.22 -12.40 -6.82
CA SER A 124 17.07 -13.27 -6.54
C SER A 124 16.02 -12.57 -5.70
N PHE A 125 16.43 -11.78 -4.70
CA PHE A 125 15.50 -11.04 -3.82
C PHE A 125 14.84 -9.86 -4.54
N SER A 126 15.62 -9.12 -5.34
CA SER A 126 15.08 -8.03 -6.17
C SER A 126 14.06 -8.56 -7.17
N TYR A 127 14.31 -9.73 -7.78
CA TYR A 127 13.39 -10.37 -8.71
C TYR A 127 12.14 -10.91 -8.01
N LEU A 128 12.27 -11.46 -6.79
CA LEU A 128 11.16 -11.94 -5.99
C LEU A 128 10.19 -10.82 -5.63
N LEU A 129 10.70 -9.62 -5.33
CA LEU A 129 9.87 -8.44 -5.00
C LEU A 129 9.29 -7.76 -6.23
N ALA A 130 10.07 -7.65 -7.30
CA ALA A 130 9.65 -6.97 -8.53
C ALA A 130 8.78 -7.86 -9.43
N GLY A 131 9.00 -9.17 -9.41
CA GLY A 131 8.29 -10.14 -10.23
C GLY A 131 6.76 -10.07 -10.11
N PRO A 132 6.17 -10.11 -8.90
CA PRO A 132 4.73 -9.98 -8.72
C PRO A 132 4.16 -8.67 -9.27
N LEU A 133 4.89 -7.55 -9.11
CA LEU A 133 4.45 -6.25 -9.62
C LEU A 133 4.37 -6.21 -11.14
N LEU A 134 5.35 -6.82 -11.81
CA LEU A 134 5.34 -6.98 -13.28
C LEU A 134 4.23 -7.94 -13.73
N PHE A 135 3.99 -8.98 -12.95
CA PHE A 135 3.02 -10.01 -13.28
C PHE A 135 1.57 -9.51 -13.15
N VAL A 136 1.28 -8.61 -12.20
CA VAL A 136 -0.07 -8.03 -12.02
C VAL A 136 -0.57 -7.36 -13.28
N GLU A 137 0.26 -6.56 -13.96
CA GLU A 137 -0.16 -5.87 -15.18
C GLU A 137 -0.49 -6.85 -16.31
N GLN A 138 0.32 -7.88 -16.44
CA GLN A 138 0.09 -8.95 -17.41
C GLN A 138 -1.16 -9.78 -17.07
N LEU A 139 -1.38 -10.10 -15.79
CA LEU A 139 -2.60 -10.79 -15.36
C LEU A 139 -3.85 -9.98 -15.69
N ARG A 140 -3.84 -8.66 -15.56
CA ARG A 140 -4.98 -7.81 -15.93
C ARG A 140 -5.35 -7.95 -17.39
N GLN A 141 -4.36 -7.95 -18.29
CA GLN A 141 -4.59 -8.13 -19.73
C GLN A 141 -5.14 -9.53 -20.02
N GLN A 142 -4.58 -10.56 -19.40
CA GLN A 142 -5.03 -11.94 -19.53
C GLN A 142 -6.48 -12.13 -19.04
N ILE A 143 -6.82 -11.54 -17.87
CA ILE A 143 -8.19 -11.58 -17.33
C ILE A 143 -9.20 -10.98 -18.32
N SER A 144 -8.86 -9.84 -18.92
CA SER A 144 -9.75 -9.21 -19.92
C SER A 144 -9.99 -10.13 -21.12
N SER A 145 -8.91 -10.67 -21.67
CA SER A 145 -8.98 -11.57 -22.82
C SER A 145 -9.74 -12.87 -22.52
N ILE A 146 -9.48 -13.48 -21.33
CA ILE A 146 -10.21 -14.68 -20.90
C ILE A 146 -11.69 -14.37 -20.67
N LYS A 147 -12.00 -13.21 -20.05
CA LYS A 147 -13.38 -12.77 -19.83
C LYS A 147 -14.14 -12.65 -21.13
N GLU A 148 -13.56 -11.98 -22.12
CA GLU A 148 -14.16 -11.82 -23.45
C GLU A 148 -14.40 -13.18 -24.14
N ALA A 149 -13.42 -14.09 -24.07
CA ALA A 149 -13.54 -15.42 -24.63
C ALA A 149 -14.63 -16.26 -23.93
N GLN A 150 -14.79 -16.15 -22.60
CA GLN A 150 -15.83 -16.85 -21.85
C GLN A 150 -17.23 -16.27 -22.09
N LEU A 151 -17.34 -14.95 -22.24
CA LEU A 151 -18.60 -14.30 -22.66
C LEU A 151 -19.03 -14.78 -24.03
N ALA A 152 -18.11 -14.91 -25.00
CA ALA A 152 -18.39 -15.45 -26.32
C ALA A 152 -18.86 -16.91 -26.28
N ARG A 153 -18.47 -17.68 -25.25
CA ARG A 153 -18.96 -19.06 -25.00
C ARG A 153 -20.30 -19.11 -24.25
N GLY A 154 -20.91 -17.95 -23.95
CA GLY A 154 -22.18 -17.87 -23.26
C GLY A 154 -22.13 -18.01 -21.75
N VAL A 155 -20.94 -17.91 -21.13
CA VAL A 155 -20.83 -17.94 -19.67
C VAL A 155 -21.39 -16.65 -19.08
N PRO A 156 -22.34 -16.68 -18.12
CA PRO A 156 -23.03 -15.49 -17.62
C PRO A 156 -22.17 -14.72 -16.59
N LEU A 157 -21.09 -14.08 -17.08
CA LEU A 157 -20.17 -13.30 -16.24
C LEU A 157 -20.72 -11.93 -15.81
N ASP A 158 -21.71 -11.41 -16.57
CA ASP A 158 -22.35 -10.11 -16.29
C ASP A 158 -23.76 -10.27 -15.69
N GLY A 159 -24.14 -11.49 -15.26
CA GLY A 159 -25.42 -11.79 -14.62
C GLY A 159 -25.51 -11.35 -13.16
N ASN A 160 -26.49 -11.93 -12.42
CA ASN A 160 -26.68 -11.69 -10.99
C ASN A 160 -25.44 -12.11 -10.17
N LEU A 161 -25.30 -11.56 -8.93
CA LEU A 161 -24.15 -11.85 -8.05
C LEU A 161 -23.91 -13.36 -7.88
N LEU A 162 -24.97 -14.15 -7.73
CA LEU A 162 -24.86 -15.62 -7.60
C LEU A 162 -24.32 -16.27 -8.88
N GLN A 163 -24.81 -15.85 -10.05
CA GLN A 163 -24.32 -16.33 -11.34
C GLN A 163 -22.86 -15.96 -11.58
N ARG A 164 -22.46 -14.74 -11.22
CA ARG A 164 -21.05 -14.31 -11.27
C ARG A 164 -20.17 -15.18 -10.39
N PHE A 165 -20.63 -15.50 -9.18
CA PHE A 165 -19.87 -16.33 -8.26
C PHE A 165 -19.69 -17.76 -8.79
N MET A 166 -20.77 -18.34 -9.35
CA MET A 166 -20.74 -19.66 -9.98
C MET A 166 -19.91 -19.71 -11.25
N SER A 167 -19.73 -18.58 -11.93
CA SER A 167 -18.93 -18.47 -13.16
C SER A 167 -17.45 -18.20 -12.91
N LEU A 168 -17.02 -17.89 -11.65
CA LEU A 168 -15.62 -17.66 -11.30
C LEU A 168 -14.67 -18.81 -11.70
N PRO A 169 -15.00 -20.09 -11.50
CA PRO A 169 -14.13 -21.19 -11.92
C PRO A 169 -13.80 -21.17 -13.42
N ALA A 170 -14.74 -20.73 -14.27
CA ALA A 170 -14.52 -20.61 -15.71
C ALA A 170 -13.47 -19.54 -16.08
N LEU A 171 -13.22 -18.56 -15.21
CA LEU A 171 -12.15 -17.57 -15.35
C LEU A 171 -10.85 -18.03 -14.68
N ILE A 172 -10.96 -18.60 -13.47
CA ILE A 172 -9.79 -18.93 -12.65
C ILE A 172 -9.00 -20.09 -13.27
N LEU A 173 -9.67 -21.12 -13.80
CA LEU A 173 -9.00 -22.29 -14.32
C LEU A 173 -8.09 -21.97 -15.54
N PRO A 174 -8.58 -21.29 -16.61
CA PRO A 174 -7.71 -20.88 -17.71
C PRO A 174 -6.62 -19.90 -17.28
N LEU A 175 -6.92 -18.97 -16.36
CA LEU A 175 -5.94 -18.02 -15.85
C LEU A 175 -4.80 -18.73 -15.10
N ALA A 176 -5.13 -19.69 -14.24
CA ALA A 176 -4.15 -20.46 -13.50
C ALA A 176 -3.26 -21.31 -14.42
N THR A 177 -3.84 -22.03 -15.40
CA THR A 177 -3.08 -22.83 -16.35
C THR A 177 -2.15 -21.98 -17.19
N GLN A 178 -2.61 -20.82 -17.65
CA GLN A 178 -1.81 -19.88 -18.43
C GLN A 178 -0.69 -19.27 -17.57
N ALA A 179 -0.99 -18.88 -16.32
CA ALA A 179 0.00 -18.35 -15.39
C ALA A 179 1.11 -19.38 -15.08
N LEU A 180 0.76 -20.65 -14.84
CA LEU A 180 1.73 -21.72 -14.60
C LEU A 180 2.62 -21.98 -15.82
N SER A 181 2.04 -22.03 -17.01
CA SER A 181 2.79 -22.19 -18.27
C SER A 181 3.77 -21.03 -18.48
N GLU A 182 3.33 -19.81 -18.21
CA GLU A 182 4.18 -18.64 -18.35
C GLU A 182 5.33 -18.61 -17.33
N LEU A 183 5.07 -18.99 -16.09
CA LEU A 183 6.12 -19.11 -15.06
C LEU A 183 7.18 -20.15 -15.48
N ALA A 184 6.77 -21.27 -16.05
CA ALA A 184 7.69 -22.29 -16.55
C ALA A 184 8.57 -21.76 -17.69
N ILE A 185 7.98 -21.08 -18.66
CA ILE A 185 8.70 -20.47 -19.79
C ILE A 185 9.68 -19.39 -19.32
N ARG A 186 9.24 -18.53 -18.40
CA ARG A 186 10.10 -17.47 -17.82
C ARG A 186 11.24 -18.06 -17.01
N GLY A 187 10.96 -19.09 -16.20
CA GLY A 187 12.00 -19.81 -15.45
C GLY A 187 13.07 -20.36 -16.36
N ALA A 188 12.67 -21.11 -17.39
CA ALA A 188 13.60 -21.65 -18.39
C ALA A 188 14.39 -20.55 -19.12
N ALA A 189 13.75 -19.45 -19.51
CA ALA A 189 14.41 -18.32 -20.16
C ALA A 189 15.43 -17.62 -19.23
N LEU A 190 15.15 -17.52 -17.95
CA LEU A 190 16.08 -16.97 -16.96
C LEU A 190 17.29 -17.88 -16.75
N ASP A 191 17.06 -19.19 -16.65
CA ASP A 191 18.14 -20.16 -16.50
C ASP A 191 19.06 -20.21 -17.73
N MET A 192 18.49 -20.14 -18.94
CA MET A 192 19.29 -20.02 -20.18
C MET A 192 20.12 -18.73 -20.25
N ARG A 193 19.64 -17.64 -19.63
CA ARG A 193 20.39 -16.35 -19.53
C ARG A 193 21.41 -16.36 -18.38
N GLY A 194 21.63 -17.47 -17.70
CA GLY A 194 22.59 -17.57 -16.60
C GLY A 194 22.17 -16.79 -15.37
N PHE A 195 20.87 -16.72 -15.07
CA PHE A 195 20.34 -15.92 -13.94
C PHE A 195 21.02 -16.24 -12.61
N ARG A 196 21.36 -17.52 -12.39
CA ARG A 196 22.04 -17.99 -11.16
C ARG A 196 23.56 -17.90 -11.24
N ALA A 197 24.13 -17.75 -12.44
CA ALA A 197 25.58 -17.78 -12.65
C ALA A 197 26.27 -16.45 -12.28
N VAL A 198 25.55 -15.32 -12.29
CA VAL A 198 26.11 -13.99 -12.06
C VAL A 198 25.48 -13.34 -10.84
N SER A 199 26.32 -13.05 -9.83
CA SER A 199 25.89 -12.44 -8.57
C SER A 199 25.59 -10.92 -8.68
N GLN A 200 26.23 -10.23 -9.61
CA GLN A 200 26.03 -8.79 -9.84
C GLN A 200 25.58 -8.52 -11.27
N ARG A 201 24.49 -7.77 -11.41
CA ARG A 201 23.94 -7.39 -12.71
C ARG A 201 24.01 -5.90 -12.90
N THR A 202 24.26 -5.49 -14.14
CA THR A 202 24.16 -4.10 -14.57
C THR A 202 22.71 -3.78 -14.93
N THR A 203 22.19 -2.69 -14.41
CA THR A 203 20.84 -2.16 -14.73
C THR A 203 21.00 -1.04 -15.74
N LEU A 204 20.29 -1.13 -16.87
CA LEU A 204 20.36 -0.12 -17.95
C LEU A 204 19.73 1.21 -17.54
N ASP A 205 18.74 1.21 -16.67
CA ASP A 205 17.86 2.36 -16.38
C ASP A 205 17.70 2.56 -14.87
N ALA A 206 18.83 2.57 -14.14
CA ALA A 206 18.84 2.80 -12.71
C ALA A 206 18.42 4.24 -12.39
N PRO A 207 17.46 4.46 -11.49
CA PRO A 207 17.14 5.80 -11.02
C PRO A 207 18.38 6.38 -10.32
N LYS A 208 18.79 7.62 -10.72
CA LYS A 208 19.93 8.30 -10.13
C LYS A 208 19.71 8.49 -8.62
N ASP A 209 20.54 7.86 -7.82
CA ASP A 209 20.56 8.06 -6.35
C ASP A 209 21.61 9.13 -6.04
N ASN A 210 21.17 10.32 -5.68
CA ASN A 210 22.06 11.41 -5.31
C ASN A 210 22.56 11.17 -3.88
N LEU A 211 23.84 11.39 -3.60
CA LEU A 211 24.47 11.25 -2.29
C LEU A 211 23.66 11.94 -1.17
N PHE A 212 23.14 13.13 -1.46
CA PHE A 212 22.27 13.85 -0.53
C PHE A 212 21.00 13.05 -0.15
N GLN A 213 20.36 12.40 -1.13
CA GLN A 213 19.16 11.59 -0.88
C GLN A 213 19.49 10.33 -0.09
N ALA A 214 20.65 9.72 -0.31
CA ALA A 214 21.11 8.58 0.47
C ALA A 214 21.37 8.98 1.94
N ILE A 215 22.04 10.10 2.18
CA ILE A 215 22.30 10.64 3.54
C ILE A 215 20.97 10.94 4.24
N CYS A 216 20.03 11.63 3.58
CA CYS A 216 18.71 11.90 4.14
C CYS A 216 17.96 10.62 4.53
N ARG A 217 18.01 9.59 3.70
CA ARG A 217 17.38 8.29 3.97
C ARG A 217 17.94 7.63 5.23
N TYR A 218 19.27 7.59 5.38
CA TYR A 218 19.90 7.01 6.58
C TYR A 218 19.65 7.88 7.82
N ALA A 219 19.68 9.20 7.70
CA ALA A 219 19.34 10.11 8.80
C ALA A 219 17.90 9.89 9.29
N ILE A 220 16.95 9.77 8.38
CA ILE A 220 15.54 9.47 8.71
C ILE A 220 15.41 8.13 9.43
N LEU A 221 16.11 7.08 8.99
CA LEU A 221 16.09 5.79 9.67
C LEU A 221 16.63 5.87 11.09
N VAL A 222 17.72 6.63 11.31
CA VAL A 222 18.26 6.87 12.64
C VAL A 222 17.25 7.62 13.52
N ILE A 223 16.58 8.63 13.00
CA ILE A 223 15.53 9.38 13.71
C ILE A 223 14.39 8.44 14.14
N ILE A 224 13.91 7.57 13.26
CA ILE A 224 12.86 6.59 13.59
C ILE A 224 13.28 5.68 14.74
N ILE A 225 14.53 5.22 14.75
CA ILE A 225 15.06 4.36 15.81
C ILE A 225 15.11 5.13 17.14
N ILE A 226 15.56 6.40 17.12
CA ILE A 226 15.62 7.27 18.30
C ILE A 226 14.22 7.55 18.84
N GLU A 227 13.27 7.94 17.99
CA GLU A 227 11.86 8.17 18.37
C GLU A 227 11.24 6.91 18.99
N GLY A 228 11.46 5.75 18.40
CA GLY A 228 10.99 4.46 18.94
C GLY A 228 11.63 4.13 20.29
N GLY A 229 12.93 4.37 20.43
CA GLY A 229 13.68 4.15 21.68
C GLY A 229 13.20 5.06 22.82
N ILE A 230 13.01 6.34 22.56
CA ILE A 230 12.52 7.30 23.56
C ILE A 230 11.12 6.89 24.03
N ASN A 231 10.24 6.52 23.12
CA ASN A 231 8.86 6.15 23.48
C ASN A 231 8.76 4.78 24.18
N TRP A 232 9.77 3.92 24.02
CA TRP A 232 9.85 2.64 24.76
C TRP A 232 10.28 2.84 26.23
N TRP A 233 11.02 3.92 26.51
CA TRP A 233 11.55 4.22 27.85
C TRP A 233 10.62 5.11 28.70
N TRP A 234 9.60 5.72 28.11
CA TRP A 234 8.53 6.50 28.77
C TRP A 234 7.20 5.77 28.73
#